data_f021b09616e974ce6c11778a8edd33be
#
_entry.id   f021b09616e974ce6c11778a8edd33be
#
_cell.length_a   1.000
_cell.length_b   1.000
_cell.length_c   1.000
_cell.angle_alpha   90.00
_cell.angle_beta   90.00
_cell.angle_gamma   90.00
#
_symmetry.space_group_name_H-M   'P 1'
#
loop_
_entity.id
_entity.type
_entity.pdbx_description
1 polymer ?
#
loop_
_entity_poly.entity_id
_entity_poly.type
_entity_poly.pdbx_seq_one_letter_code
_entity_poly.pdbx_strand_id
1 'polypeptide(L)'
;MTIVDKIKELRSLYPDKTALFDLNTGKKVTFTQIDEKSNYVCDYLRKKNFKKGDKIVVFIPIGVEFYLILTAIFKMGLQAVFIDPYAGIEHINKCCEMISPDGIIGSRKTLLKGFFLKGIRKIGKKINYIKVMEYSEKFSTNENWQAKENEKIKNHEKIEEDTPALISFTSGSTGFPKIIMRTHKFLLGQHNVLEKNIKFEKETSVYSSFPIFLFSHIATGTTTFIPDLNWKKPAESNFKNIVQQIMENNIQNVILPPAIFENIVKFCKDEKITLENVQKVYTGGAPVFYSLMEKIKEVFTNAKITALYGASEAEPISSLNFEDITKEDIENMKNGEGLLAGKIVNEIELKIEKLEKSDNVKDSSELKGEILVKGENVVNGYLNVEKNPDEIWHRTGDMGYINKKGQLVLLGRVKGRIQIEENIYYPFTVETAFSFCKNLKKSVLTSKNDKLYLFAERNPKFKGDLSEDNEIKELKEKFGIFKIIETEIPMDKRHNSKTDYKKLEEIVKKI
;
A
#
# COMPACT_ATOMS: atom_id res chain seq x y z
N MET A 1 18.11 2.06 -17.65
CA MET A 1 18.36 2.61 -16.28
C MET A 1 17.48 1.86 -15.29
N THR A 2 17.97 1.56 -14.12
CA THR A 2 17.20 0.90 -13.03
C THR A 2 17.03 1.85 -11.86
N ILE A 3 16.14 1.53 -10.92
CA ILE A 3 16.00 2.34 -9.70
C ILE A 3 17.27 2.36 -8.84
N VAL A 4 18.13 1.34 -8.96
CA VAL A 4 19.44 1.29 -8.30
C VAL A 4 20.43 2.29 -8.92
N ASP A 5 20.34 2.54 -10.22
CA ASP A 5 21.17 3.53 -10.89
C ASP A 5 20.85 4.94 -10.38
N LYS A 6 19.58 5.22 -10.05
CA LYS A 6 19.16 6.46 -9.39
C LYS A 6 19.82 6.64 -8.00
N ILE A 7 19.91 5.57 -7.21
CA ILE A 7 20.60 5.63 -5.91
C ILE A 7 22.09 5.92 -6.08
N LYS A 8 22.75 5.35 -7.10
CA LYS A 8 24.15 5.66 -7.42
C LYS A 8 24.35 7.10 -7.87
N GLU A 9 23.43 7.64 -8.65
CA GLU A 9 23.43 9.06 -9.03
C GLU A 9 23.36 9.96 -7.80
N LEU A 10 22.45 9.65 -6.87
CA LEU A 10 22.28 10.40 -5.62
C LEU A 10 23.50 10.30 -4.69
N ARG A 11 24.21 9.18 -4.66
CA ARG A 11 25.50 9.08 -3.97
C ARG A 11 26.48 10.12 -4.48
N SER A 12 26.53 10.35 -5.78
CA SER A 12 27.43 11.34 -6.38
C SER A 12 27.04 12.77 -6.09
N LEU A 13 25.72 13.03 -5.98
CA LEU A 13 25.16 14.36 -5.71
C LEU A 13 25.14 14.73 -4.22
N TYR A 14 24.84 13.74 -3.35
CA TYR A 14 24.56 13.95 -1.93
C TYR A 14 25.24 12.85 -1.07
N PRO A 15 26.58 12.67 -1.12
CA PRO A 15 27.26 11.54 -0.52
C PRO A 15 26.99 11.36 0.96
N ASP A 16 27.03 12.44 1.72
CA ASP A 16 26.94 12.43 3.20
C ASP A 16 25.53 12.69 3.73
N LYS A 17 24.58 12.97 2.84
CA LYS A 17 23.19 13.15 3.24
C LYS A 17 22.59 11.85 3.77
N THR A 18 21.87 11.93 4.89
CA THR A 18 21.08 10.82 5.40
C THR A 18 20.00 10.43 4.40
N ALA A 19 20.06 9.20 3.89
CA ALA A 19 19.05 8.66 2.99
C ALA A 19 17.94 7.94 3.75
N LEU A 20 18.31 7.17 4.79
CA LEU A 20 17.37 6.43 5.66
C LEU A 20 17.66 6.66 7.13
N PHE A 21 16.60 6.82 7.91
CA PHE A 21 16.65 6.84 9.36
C PHE A 21 15.55 5.92 9.93
N ASP A 22 15.95 4.83 10.57
CA ASP A 22 15.06 3.93 11.27
C ASP A 22 14.84 4.44 12.70
N LEU A 23 13.63 4.92 12.97
CA LEU A 23 13.27 5.53 14.25
C LEU A 23 13.04 4.50 15.36
N ASN A 24 12.85 3.23 15.01
CA ASN A 24 12.75 2.15 16.01
C ASN A 24 14.13 1.79 16.59
N THR A 25 15.17 1.78 15.74
CA THR A 25 16.51 1.35 16.14
C THR A 25 17.50 2.51 16.32
N GLY A 26 17.14 3.72 15.88
CA GLY A 26 18.03 4.88 15.83
C GLY A 26 19.11 4.81 14.74
N LYS A 27 19.10 3.79 13.90
CA LYS A 27 20.09 3.61 12.82
C LYS A 27 19.87 4.58 11.67
N LYS A 28 20.96 5.18 11.20
CA LYS A 28 21.00 6.07 10.03
C LYS A 28 21.99 5.54 9.01
N VAL A 29 21.69 5.75 7.73
CA VAL A 29 22.63 5.50 6.63
C VAL A 29 22.54 6.63 5.60
N THR A 30 23.72 7.02 5.09
CA THR A 30 23.83 8.02 4.00
C THR A 30 23.68 7.33 2.64
N PHE A 31 23.57 8.13 1.56
CA PHE A 31 23.54 7.59 0.20
C PHE A 31 24.83 6.82 -0.13
N THR A 32 26.00 7.30 0.32
CA THR A 32 27.27 6.56 0.20
C THR A 32 27.17 5.22 0.93
N GLN A 33 26.70 5.21 2.17
CA GLN A 33 26.61 3.98 2.97
C GLN A 33 25.60 2.96 2.40
N ILE A 34 24.49 3.41 1.78
CA ILE A 34 23.58 2.48 1.10
C ILE A 34 24.30 1.78 -0.05
N ASP A 35 25.00 2.54 -0.88
CA ASP A 35 25.70 1.97 -2.03
C ASP A 35 26.82 1.02 -1.61
N GLU A 36 27.70 1.44 -0.69
CA GLU A 36 28.84 0.65 -0.23
C GLU A 36 28.43 -0.59 0.55
N LYS A 37 27.59 -0.43 1.57
CA LYS A 37 27.15 -1.57 2.39
C LYS A 37 26.35 -2.60 1.58
N SER A 38 25.54 -2.17 0.62
CA SER A 38 24.88 -3.11 -0.28
C SER A 38 25.84 -3.86 -1.20
N ASN A 39 27.02 -3.30 -1.58
CA ASN A 39 28.05 -4.02 -2.32
C ASN A 39 28.67 -5.15 -1.50
N TYR A 40 28.90 -4.94 -0.19
CA TYR A 40 29.35 -6.02 0.69
C TYR A 40 28.30 -7.12 0.83
N VAL A 41 27.02 -6.75 0.86
CA VAL A 41 25.93 -7.73 0.82
C VAL A 41 25.94 -8.52 -0.50
N CYS A 42 26.20 -7.88 -1.64
CA CYS A 42 26.35 -8.57 -2.94
C CYS A 42 27.49 -9.61 -2.88
N ASP A 43 28.66 -9.26 -2.33
CA ASP A 43 29.79 -10.19 -2.19
C ASP A 43 29.40 -11.38 -1.30
N TYR A 44 28.75 -11.13 -0.16
CA TYR A 44 28.26 -12.21 0.70
C TYR A 44 27.30 -13.16 -0.04
N LEU A 45 26.37 -12.63 -0.81
CA LEU A 45 25.41 -13.43 -1.57
C LEU A 45 26.09 -14.24 -2.68
N ARG A 46 27.08 -13.67 -3.38
CA ARG A 46 27.89 -14.40 -4.37
C ARG A 46 28.66 -15.57 -3.72
N LYS A 47 29.25 -15.37 -2.54
CA LYS A 47 29.89 -16.44 -1.75
C LYS A 47 28.93 -17.53 -1.31
N LYS A 48 27.63 -17.24 -1.29
CA LYS A 48 26.54 -18.21 -1.07
C LYS A 48 25.98 -18.79 -2.37
N ASN A 49 26.69 -18.59 -3.50
CA ASN A 49 26.34 -19.09 -4.82
C ASN A 49 24.97 -18.61 -5.34
N PHE A 50 24.56 -17.37 -5.00
CA PHE A 50 23.43 -16.75 -5.69
C PHE A 50 23.85 -16.18 -7.03
N LYS A 51 22.96 -16.36 -8.02
CA LYS A 51 23.18 -15.94 -9.43
C LYS A 51 22.00 -15.09 -9.90
N LYS A 52 22.23 -14.26 -10.91
CA LYS A 52 21.19 -13.49 -11.60
C LYS A 52 19.97 -14.36 -11.91
N GLY A 53 18.79 -13.88 -11.57
CA GLY A 53 17.52 -14.58 -11.74
C GLY A 53 17.08 -15.44 -10.55
N ASP A 54 17.97 -15.75 -9.57
CA ASP A 54 17.58 -16.49 -8.36
C ASP A 54 16.52 -15.71 -7.56
N LYS A 55 15.55 -16.42 -7.03
CA LYS A 55 14.44 -15.89 -6.23
C LYS A 55 14.73 -16.02 -4.74
N ILE A 56 14.66 -14.92 -4.02
CA ILE A 56 14.98 -14.89 -2.58
C ILE A 56 13.77 -14.40 -1.78
N VAL A 57 13.24 -15.25 -0.90
CA VAL A 57 12.23 -14.85 0.07
C VAL A 57 12.87 -13.95 1.12
N VAL A 58 12.30 -12.75 1.32
CA VAL A 58 12.81 -11.74 2.24
C VAL A 58 11.90 -11.68 3.47
N PHE A 59 12.34 -12.30 4.57
CA PHE A 59 11.66 -12.29 5.89
C PHE A 59 12.48 -11.53 6.92
N ILE A 60 12.73 -10.25 6.63
CA ILE A 60 13.50 -9.33 7.45
C ILE A 60 12.55 -8.24 7.97
N PRO A 61 12.66 -7.80 9.23
CA PRO A 61 11.95 -6.61 9.71
C PRO A 61 12.24 -5.40 8.83
N ILE A 62 11.23 -4.54 8.62
CA ILE A 62 11.41 -3.27 7.91
C ILE A 62 12.35 -2.40 8.75
N GLY A 63 13.46 -1.97 8.16
CA GLY A 63 14.52 -1.20 8.81
C GLY A 63 15.66 -0.96 7.82
N VAL A 64 16.76 -0.37 8.28
CA VAL A 64 17.94 -0.09 7.44
C VAL A 64 18.46 -1.36 6.75
N GLU A 65 18.57 -2.46 7.48
CA GLU A 65 19.08 -3.75 6.97
C GLU A 65 18.23 -4.30 5.82
N PHE A 66 16.91 -4.13 5.91
CA PHE A 66 16.00 -4.54 4.85
C PHE A 66 16.32 -3.82 3.54
N TYR A 67 16.54 -2.50 3.57
CA TYR A 67 16.83 -1.72 2.36
C TYR A 67 18.23 -1.96 1.81
N LEU A 68 19.22 -2.21 2.66
CA LEU A 68 20.56 -2.59 2.22
C LEU A 68 20.55 -3.94 1.48
N ILE A 69 19.83 -4.93 2.03
CA ILE A 69 19.69 -6.24 1.40
C ILE A 69 18.86 -6.17 0.13
N LEU A 70 17.76 -5.42 0.12
CA LEU A 70 16.94 -5.23 -1.07
C LEU A 70 17.72 -4.55 -2.20
N THR A 71 18.51 -3.52 -1.88
CA THR A 71 19.41 -2.87 -2.83
C THR A 71 20.41 -3.85 -3.42
N ALA A 72 21.00 -4.73 -2.61
CA ALA A 72 21.93 -5.75 -3.07
C ALA A 72 21.24 -6.79 -3.97
N ILE A 73 20.05 -7.24 -3.61
CA ILE A 73 19.24 -8.15 -4.44
C ILE A 73 19.02 -7.54 -5.82
N PHE A 74 18.63 -6.27 -5.89
CA PHE A 74 18.41 -5.57 -7.15
C PHE A 74 19.72 -5.35 -7.94
N LYS A 75 20.84 -4.99 -7.27
CA LYS A 75 22.15 -4.84 -7.89
C LYS A 75 22.67 -6.12 -8.56
N MET A 76 22.27 -7.28 -8.05
CA MET A 76 22.69 -8.58 -8.59
C MET A 76 21.70 -9.15 -9.61
N GLY A 77 20.61 -8.46 -9.93
CA GLY A 77 19.55 -8.99 -10.79
C GLY A 77 18.86 -10.23 -10.20
N LEU A 78 18.86 -10.34 -8.87
CA LEU A 78 18.07 -11.34 -8.14
C LEU A 78 16.63 -10.84 -8.01
N GLN A 79 15.71 -11.75 -7.71
CA GLN A 79 14.30 -11.44 -7.52
C GLN A 79 13.96 -11.46 -6.03
N ALA A 80 13.59 -10.30 -5.45
CA ALA A 80 13.06 -10.25 -4.10
C ALA A 80 11.65 -10.84 -4.08
N VAL A 81 11.38 -11.73 -3.15
CA VAL A 81 10.05 -12.36 -2.98
C VAL A 81 9.45 -11.93 -1.66
N PHE A 82 8.36 -11.17 -1.74
CA PHE A 82 7.62 -10.68 -0.60
C PHE A 82 6.37 -11.54 -0.36
N ILE A 83 6.44 -12.34 0.69
CA ILE A 83 5.31 -13.10 1.21
C ILE A 83 4.96 -12.49 2.57
N ASP A 84 3.67 -12.24 2.82
CA ASP A 84 3.24 -11.74 4.12
C ASP A 84 3.51 -12.79 5.22
N PRO A 85 4.39 -12.52 6.19
CA PRO A 85 4.72 -13.46 7.25
C PRO A 85 3.56 -13.74 8.21
N TYR A 86 2.50 -12.94 8.15
CA TYR A 86 1.31 -13.04 9.01
C TYR A 86 0.09 -13.65 8.31
N ALA A 87 0.17 -13.92 7.02
CA ALA A 87 -0.93 -14.47 6.23
C ALA A 87 -1.27 -15.95 6.55
N GLY A 88 -0.50 -16.58 7.45
CA GLY A 88 -0.71 -17.94 7.89
C GLY A 88 0.14 -18.98 7.15
N ILE A 89 0.28 -20.13 7.79
CA ILE A 89 1.20 -21.22 7.36
C ILE A 89 0.84 -21.75 5.97
N GLU A 90 -0.44 -21.97 5.72
CA GLU A 90 -0.92 -22.51 4.45
C GLU A 90 -0.64 -21.56 3.28
N HIS A 91 -0.86 -20.27 3.48
CA HIS A 91 -0.57 -19.25 2.49
C HIS A 91 0.92 -19.18 2.15
N ILE A 92 1.78 -19.17 3.17
CA ILE A 92 3.24 -19.14 2.98
C ILE A 92 3.71 -20.37 2.21
N ASN A 93 3.22 -21.57 2.56
CA ASN A 93 3.55 -22.78 1.86
C ASN A 93 3.12 -22.74 0.39
N LYS A 94 1.89 -22.33 0.11
CA LYS A 94 1.38 -22.18 -1.26
C LYS A 94 2.23 -21.19 -2.07
N CYS A 95 2.55 -20.02 -1.52
CA CYS A 95 3.40 -19.04 -2.18
C CYS A 95 4.79 -19.61 -2.53
N CYS A 96 5.43 -20.31 -1.58
CA CYS A 96 6.73 -20.94 -1.81
C CYS A 96 6.66 -22.08 -2.85
N GLU A 97 5.60 -22.87 -2.85
CA GLU A 97 5.39 -23.95 -3.84
C GLU A 97 5.20 -23.39 -5.25
N MET A 98 4.44 -22.30 -5.39
CA MET A 98 4.16 -21.68 -6.69
C MET A 98 5.39 -21.09 -7.37
N ILE A 99 6.34 -20.53 -6.62
CA ILE A 99 7.49 -19.83 -7.18
C ILE A 99 8.81 -20.58 -7.06
N SER A 100 8.87 -21.64 -6.22
CA SER A 100 10.08 -22.45 -5.97
C SER A 100 11.31 -21.57 -5.72
N PRO A 101 11.40 -20.86 -4.56
CA PRO A 101 12.48 -19.89 -4.33
C PRO A 101 13.82 -20.61 -4.11
N ASP A 102 14.92 -20.01 -4.59
CA ASP A 102 16.29 -20.52 -4.47
C ASP A 102 16.86 -20.29 -3.08
N GLY A 103 16.41 -19.21 -2.41
CA GLY A 103 16.88 -18.83 -1.09
C GLY A 103 15.85 -18.13 -0.22
N ILE A 104 16.18 -18.05 1.05
CA ILE A 104 15.45 -17.26 2.06
C ILE A 104 16.44 -16.51 2.93
N ILE A 105 16.17 -15.21 3.14
CA ILE A 105 16.89 -14.38 4.10
C ILE A 105 15.93 -14.00 5.23
N GLY A 106 16.33 -14.26 6.47
CA GLY A 106 15.50 -13.97 7.63
C GLY A 106 16.28 -13.96 8.94
N SER A 107 15.61 -13.65 10.06
CA SER A 107 16.21 -13.80 11.38
C SER A 107 16.43 -15.27 11.73
N ARG A 108 17.36 -15.55 12.68
CA ARG A 108 17.57 -16.91 13.19
C ARG A 108 16.25 -17.55 13.67
N LYS A 109 15.42 -16.77 14.37
CA LYS A 109 14.10 -17.21 14.87
C LYS A 109 13.15 -17.55 13.71
N THR A 110 13.12 -16.73 12.66
CA THR A 110 12.31 -16.97 11.46
C THR A 110 12.75 -18.22 10.72
N LEU A 111 14.06 -18.41 10.54
CA LEU A 111 14.60 -19.57 9.84
C LEU A 111 14.35 -20.88 10.61
N LEU A 112 14.46 -20.86 11.95
CA LEU A 112 14.14 -22.01 12.81
C LEU A 112 12.65 -22.37 12.74
N LYS A 113 11.76 -21.38 12.84
CA LYS A 113 10.30 -21.59 12.66
C LYS A 113 9.98 -22.09 11.26
N GLY A 114 10.68 -21.58 10.25
CA GLY A 114 10.53 -21.99 8.86
C GLY A 114 10.84 -23.47 8.63
N PHE A 115 11.60 -24.11 9.51
CA PHE A 115 11.85 -25.56 9.42
C PHE A 115 10.56 -26.40 9.54
N PHE A 116 9.57 -25.90 10.27
CA PHE A 116 8.24 -26.53 10.40
C PHE A 116 7.30 -26.23 9.21
N LEU A 117 7.68 -25.31 8.33
CA LEU A 117 6.89 -24.92 7.15
C LEU A 117 7.38 -25.70 5.94
N LYS A 118 6.52 -26.56 5.36
CA LYS A 118 6.90 -27.43 4.22
C LYS A 118 7.53 -26.65 3.07
N GLY A 119 6.98 -25.50 2.70
CA GLY A 119 7.48 -24.64 1.63
C GLY A 119 8.88 -24.09 1.93
N ILE A 120 9.12 -23.58 3.15
CA ILE A 120 10.41 -23.01 3.56
C ILE A 120 11.46 -24.11 3.79
N ARG A 121 11.03 -25.27 4.27
CA ARG A 121 11.96 -26.39 4.52
C ARG A 121 12.67 -26.83 3.25
N LYS A 122 11.99 -26.80 2.11
CA LYS A 122 12.52 -27.20 0.79
C LYS A 122 13.52 -26.21 0.21
N ILE A 123 13.57 -24.96 0.71
CA ILE A 123 14.50 -23.95 0.22
C ILE A 123 15.93 -24.30 0.62
N GLY A 124 16.81 -24.44 -0.36
CA GLY A 124 18.19 -24.88 -0.16
C GLY A 124 19.06 -23.88 0.59
N LYS A 125 19.02 -22.61 0.16
CA LYS A 125 19.89 -21.53 0.70
C LYS A 125 19.17 -20.76 1.80
N LYS A 126 19.53 -20.98 3.08
CA LYS A 126 18.95 -20.28 4.24
C LYS A 126 19.96 -19.35 4.87
N ILE A 127 19.67 -18.05 4.89
CA ILE A 127 20.60 -17.01 5.29
C ILE A 127 20.05 -16.21 6.46
N ASN A 128 20.85 -16.12 7.54
CA ASN A 128 20.57 -15.21 8.65
C ASN A 128 21.03 -13.80 8.26
N TYR A 129 20.11 -12.83 8.20
CA TYR A 129 20.43 -11.46 7.83
C TYR A 129 21.41 -10.77 8.78
N ILE A 130 21.42 -11.12 10.07
CA ILE A 130 22.39 -10.57 11.05
C ILE A 130 23.81 -10.90 10.62
N LYS A 131 24.08 -12.16 10.19
CA LYS A 131 25.40 -12.55 9.69
C LYS A 131 25.80 -11.81 8.42
N VAL A 132 24.82 -11.46 7.58
CA VAL A 132 25.04 -10.63 6.39
C VAL A 132 25.50 -9.22 6.80
N MET A 133 24.85 -8.65 7.82
CA MET A 133 25.20 -7.32 8.33
C MET A 133 26.54 -7.30 9.06
N GLU A 134 26.80 -8.28 9.91
CA GLU A 134 28.12 -8.45 10.57
C GLU A 134 29.26 -8.55 9.52
N TYR A 135 29.02 -9.29 8.44
CA TYR A 135 29.94 -9.33 7.31
C TYR A 135 30.13 -7.95 6.66
N SER A 136 29.04 -7.26 6.35
CA SER A 136 29.08 -5.92 5.76
C SER A 136 29.83 -4.92 6.64
N GLU A 137 29.60 -4.92 7.95
CA GLU A 137 30.28 -4.03 8.91
C GLU A 137 31.77 -4.32 9.03
N LYS A 138 32.16 -5.60 9.11
CA LYS A 138 33.57 -6.01 9.19
C LYS A 138 34.41 -5.51 8.01
N PHE A 139 33.83 -5.46 6.81
CA PHE A 139 34.54 -5.07 5.62
C PHE A 139 34.42 -3.58 5.29
N SER A 140 33.40 -2.88 5.77
CA SER A 140 33.27 -1.43 5.61
C SER A 140 34.38 -0.64 6.31
N THR A 141 35.06 -1.22 7.29
CA THR A 141 36.19 -0.63 8.03
C THR A 141 37.57 -0.98 7.49
N ASN A 142 37.67 -1.76 6.39
CA ASN A 142 38.92 -2.27 5.83
C ASN A 142 39.28 -1.60 4.50
N GLU A 143 40.20 -0.63 4.54
CA GLU A 143 40.61 0.16 3.37
C GLU A 143 41.18 -0.67 2.20
N ASN A 144 41.94 -1.74 2.50
CA ASN A 144 42.49 -2.64 1.47
C ASN A 144 41.41 -3.43 0.73
N TRP A 145 40.27 -3.64 1.36
CA TRP A 145 39.15 -4.32 0.76
C TRP A 145 38.33 -3.37 -0.13
N GLN A 146 38.18 -2.12 0.29
CA GLN A 146 37.53 -1.07 -0.49
C GLN A 146 38.22 -0.86 -1.85
N ALA A 147 39.57 -0.88 -1.90
CA ALA A 147 40.33 -0.75 -3.14
C ALA A 147 40.13 -1.93 -4.12
N LYS A 148 40.14 -3.18 -3.59
CA LYS A 148 39.88 -4.40 -4.38
C LYS A 148 38.46 -4.52 -4.89
N GLU A 149 37.47 -4.04 -4.09
CA GLU A 149 36.06 -4.10 -4.44
C GLU A 149 35.70 -3.04 -5.48
N ASN A 150 36.33 -1.87 -5.45
CA ASN A 150 36.17 -0.85 -6.48
C ASN A 150 36.61 -1.35 -7.90
N GLU A 151 37.56 -2.29 -7.98
CA GLU A 151 37.90 -2.97 -9.25
C GLU A 151 36.82 -4.01 -9.64
N LYS A 152 36.28 -4.78 -8.70
CA LYS A 152 35.24 -5.76 -8.97
C LYS A 152 33.87 -5.11 -9.27
N ILE A 153 33.57 -3.97 -8.63
CA ILE A 153 32.35 -3.19 -8.86
C ILE A 153 32.29 -2.65 -10.30
N LYS A 154 33.44 -2.39 -10.95
CA LYS A 154 33.49 -2.04 -12.36
C LYS A 154 32.99 -3.17 -13.29
N ASN A 155 32.93 -4.39 -12.81
CA ASN A 155 32.53 -5.60 -13.54
C ASN A 155 31.14 -6.12 -13.13
N HIS A 156 30.24 -5.28 -12.58
CA HIS A 156 28.85 -5.69 -12.38
C HIS A 156 28.20 -5.95 -13.73
N GLU A 157 27.60 -7.13 -13.88
CA GLU A 157 26.73 -7.41 -15.02
C GLU A 157 25.67 -6.32 -15.14
N LYS A 158 25.52 -5.76 -16.32
CA LYS A 158 24.46 -4.80 -16.60
C LYS A 158 23.11 -5.48 -16.38
N ILE A 159 22.27 -4.88 -15.53
CA ILE A 159 20.93 -5.35 -15.32
C ILE A 159 20.02 -4.71 -16.36
N GLU A 160 19.40 -5.54 -17.18
CA GLU A 160 18.46 -5.08 -18.20
C GLU A 160 17.15 -4.64 -17.53
N GLU A 161 16.47 -3.67 -18.13
CA GLU A 161 15.24 -3.06 -17.56
C GLU A 161 14.11 -4.08 -17.39
N ASP A 162 14.00 -5.04 -18.29
CA ASP A 162 12.98 -6.09 -18.25
C ASP A 162 13.32 -7.26 -17.31
N THR A 163 14.51 -7.21 -16.64
CA THR A 163 14.86 -8.22 -15.63
C THR A 163 13.85 -8.19 -14.49
N PRO A 164 13.26 -9.34 -14.11
CA PRO A 164 12.40 -9.43 -12.92
C PRO A 164 13.16 -9.01 -11.65
N ALA A 165 12.56 -8.13 -10.85
CA ALA A 165 13.16 -7.58 -9.65
C ALA A 165 12.40 -7.95 -8.37
N LEU A 166 11.06 -7.92 -8.42
CA LEU A 166 10.22 -8.10 -7.25
C LEU A 166 9.00 -8.98 -7.55
N ILE A 167 8.80 -9.99 -6.73
CA ILE A 167 7.60 -10.84 -6.73
C ILE A 167 6.81 -10.58 -5.45
N SER A 168 5.52 -10.35 -5.60
CA SER A 168 4.57 -10.24 -4.48
C SER A 168 3.28 -11.00 -4.77
N PHE A 169 2.46 -11.17 -3.73
CA PHE A 169 1.22 -11.94 -3.82
C PHE A 169 0.05 -11.09 -3.40
N THR A 170 -1.05 -11.19 -4.15
CA THR A 170 -2.35 -10.64 -3.75
C THR A 170 -3.33 -11.76 -3.44
N SER A 171 -4.29 -11.49 -2.55
CA SER A 171 -5.35 -12.43 -2.24
C SER A 171 -6.25 -12.60 -3.45
N GLY A 172 -6.06 -13.69 -4.20
CA GLY A 172 -6.95 -14.04 -5.30
C GLY A 172 -8.38 -14.27 -4.81
N SER A 173 -9.35 -13.79 -5.56
CA SER A 173 -10.78 -14.05 -5.32
C SER A 173 -11.16 -15.53 -5.36
N THR A 174 -10.30 -16.36 -5.91
CA THR A 174 -10.44 -17.84 -6.03
C THR A 174 -9.81 -18.60 -4.86
N GLY A 175 -9.27 -17.88 -3.84
CA GLY A 175 -8.56 -18.51 -2.72
C GLY A 175 -7.10 -18.90 -3.02
N PHE A 176 -6.66 -18.80 -4.27
CA PHE A 176 -5.26 -18.97 -4.65
C PHE A 176 -4.56 -17.61 -4.75
N PRO A 177 -3.32 -17.45 -4.23
CA PRO A 177 -2.55 -16.24 -4.40
C PRO A 177 -2.30 -15.94 -5.88
N LYS A 178 -2.53 -14.68 -6.28
CA LYS A 178 -2.09 -14.20 -7.60
C LYS A 178 -0.67 -13.67 -7.48
N ILE A 179 0.19 -14.05 -8.42
CA ILE A 179 1.61 -13.67 -8.43
C ILE A 179 1.78 -12.42 -9.27
N ILE A 180 2.20 -11.34 -8.64
CA ILE A 180 2.60 -10.10 -9.30
C ILE A 180 4.11 -10.11 -9.44
N MET A 181 4.60 -10.03 -10.67
CA MET A 181 6.02 -9.83 -10.96
C MET A 181 6.25 -8.40 -11.46
N ARG A 182 7.20 -7.71 -10.84
CA ARG A 182 7.63 -6.39 -11.25
C ARG A 182 9.06 -6.45 -11.76
N THR A 183 9.29 -5.91 -12.95
CA THR A 183 10.62 -5.74 -13.53
C THR A 183 11.28 -4.47 -12.99
N HIS A 184 12.57 -4.30 -13.27
CA HIS A 184 13.26 -3.04 -12.98
C HIS A 184 12.62 -1.86 -13.72
N LYS A 185 12.18 -2.06 -14.97
CA LYS A 185 11.43 -1.07 -15.76
C LYS A 185 10.16 -0.63 -15.05
N PHE A 186 9.38 -1.59 -14.54
CA PHE A 186 8.17 -1.28 -13.77
C PHE A 186 8.49 -0.46 -12.52
N LEU A 187 9.50 -0.86 -11.73
CA LEU A 187 9.87 -0.15 -10.50
C LEU A 187 10.34 1.29 -10.80
N LEU A 188 11.05 1.48 -11.89
CA LEU A 188 11.46 2.82 -12.33
C LEU A 188 10.27 3.62 -12.86
N GLY A 189 9.37 3.03 -13.63
CA GLY A 189 8.13 3.65 -14.09
C GLY A 189 7.25 4.09 -12.92
N GLN A 190 7.05 3.22 -11.92
CA GLN A 190 6.34 3.56 -10.69
C GLN A 190 7.01 4.72 -9.94
N HIS A 191 8.36 4.72 -9.83
CA HIS A 191 9.09 5.82 -9.23
C HIS A 191 8.85 7.15 -9.98
N ASN A 192 8.96 7.14 -11.31
CA ASN A 192 8.75 8.33 -12.13
C ASN A 192 7.33 8.91 -11.97
N VAL A 193 6.32 8.05 -11.94
CA VAL A 193 4.92 8.47 -11.73
C VAL A 193 4.72 9.02 -10.32
N LEU A 194 5.30 8.39 -9.31
CA LEU A 194 5.24 8.88 -7.93
C LEU A 194 5.96 10.24 -7.80
N GLU A 195 7.15 10.40 -8.37
CA GLU A 195 7.92 11.65 -8.32
C GLU A 195 7.14 12.82 -8.94
N LYS A 196 6.47 12.59 -10.08
CA LYS A 196 5.66 13.62 -10.76
C LYS A 196 4.39 14.00 -9.98
N ASN A 197 3.74 13.03 -9.35
CA ASN A 197 2.43 13.25 -8.71
C ASN A 197 2.52 13.57 -7.21
N ILE A 198 3.54 13.06 -6.50
CA ILE A 198 3.75 13.31 -5.07
C ILE A 198 4.67 14.49 -4.81
N LYS A 199 5.56 14.86 -5.74
CA LYS A 199 6.44 16.05 -5.74
C LYS A 199 7.04 16.39 -4.38
N PHE A 200 8.03 15.60 -3.94
CA PHE A 200 8.81 15.96 -2.76
C PHE A 200 9.97 16.87 -3.13
N GLU A 201 10.16 17.91 -2.33
CA GLU A 201 11.39 18.70 -2.39
C GLU A 201 12.57 17.81 -1.92
N LYS A 202 13.68 17.81 -2.66
CA LYS A 202 14.83 16.94 -2.38
C LYS A 202 15.41 17.09 -0.97
N GLU A 203 15.25 18.26 -0.37
CA GLU A 203 15.76 18.57 0.98
C GLU A 203 14.79 18.26 2.11
N THR A 204 13.60 17.75 1.79
CA THR A 204 12.57 17.48 2.80
C THR A 204 12.68 16.08 3.38
N SER A 205 12.05 15.92 4.54
CA SER A 205 11.90 14.65 5.24
C SER A 205 10.61 13.93 4.83
N VAL A 206 10.67 12.62 4.68
CA VAL A 206 9.50 11.77 4.37
C VAL A 206 9.36 10.68 5.42
N TYR A 207 8.22 10.62 6.09
CA TYR A 207 7.85 9.59 7.05
C TYR A 207 6.81 8.66 6.40
N SER A 208 7.18 7.40 6.16
CA SER A 208 6.32 6.49 5.40
C SER A 208 6.30 5.07 5.97
N SER A 209 5.12 4.45 5.96
CA SER A 209 4.94 3.05 6.32
C SER A 209 4.77 2.10 5.12
N PHE A 210 4.94 2.58 3.90
CA PHE A 210 4.83 1.76 2.69
C PHE A 210 6.21 1.32 2.19
N PRO A 211 6.64 0.06 2.40
CA PRO A 211 8.03 -0.36 2.15
C PRO A 211 8.50 -0.17 0.70
N ILE A 212 7.62 -0.38 -0.28
CA ILE A 212 7.97 -0.21 -1.70
C ILE A 212 8.12 1.28 -2.05
N PHE A 213 7.26 2.14 -1.51
CA PHE A 213 7.37 3.59 -1.69
C PHE A 213 8.60 4.18 -1.04
N LEU A 214 9.02 3.63 0.10
CA LEU A 214 10.27 4.03 0.75
C LEU A 214 11.46 3.92 -0.22
N PHE A 215 11.51 2.87 -1.06
CA PHE A 215 12.57 2.73 -2.05
C PHE A 215 12.51 3.84 -3.12
N SER A 216 11.29 4.20 -3.54
CA SER A 216 11.08 5.36 -4.43
C SER A 216 11.50 6.68 -3.76
N HIS A 217 11.21 6.88 -2.47
CA HIS A 217 11.61 8.11 -1.76
C HIS A 217 13.12 8.23 -1.61
N ILE A 218 13.83 7.11 -1.37
CA ILE A 218 15.30 7.10 -1.42
C ILE A 218 15.77 7.55 -2.81
N ALA A 219 15.14 7.05 -3.86
CA ALA A 219 15.49 7.40 -5.24
C ALA A 219 15.17 8.86 -5.63
N THR A 220 14.30 9.58 -4.90
CA THR A 220 14.09 11.04 -5.06
C THR A 220 15.16 11.88 -4.39
N GLY A 221 16.00 11.31 -3.52
CA GLY A 221 17.01 12.06 -2.78
C GLY A 221 16.50 12.69 -1.48
N THR A 222 15.31 12.32 -1.00
CA THR A 222 14.78 12.76 0.30
C THR A 222 15.42 12.02 1.46
N THR A 223 15.40 12.59 2.67
CA THR A 223 15.68 11.83 3.90
C THR A 223 14.43 11.07 4.29
N THR A 224 14.49 9.75 4.26
CA THR A 224 13.35 8.88 4.50
C THR A 224 13.38 8.29 5.91
N PHE A 225 12.33 8.52 6.67
CA PHE A 225 12.15 8.04 8.04
C PHE A 225 11.27 6.79 8.05
N ILE A 226 11.79 5.72 8.63
CA ILE A 226 11.06 4.48 8.87
C ILE A 226 10.42 4.59 10.25
N PRO A 227 9.06 4.53 10.35
CA PRO A 227 8.36 4.69 11.62
C PRO A 227 8.57 3.51 12.57
N ASP A 228 8.56 3.78 13.87
CA ASP A 228 8.45 2.76 14.91
C ASP A 228 6.99 2.29 15.01
N LEU A 229 6.63 1.39 14.11
CA LEU A 229 5.30 0.80 14.03
C LEU A 229 5.28 -0.64 14.53
N ASN A 230 4.16 -1.04 15.11
CA ASN A 230 3.84 -2.44 15.25
C ASN A 230 3.46 -3.03 13.87
N TRP A 231 4.45 -3.43 13.07
CA TRP A 231 4.24 -3.94 11.70
C TRP A 231 3.32 -5.17 11.62
N LYS A 232 3.13 -5.88 12.75
CA LYS A 232 2.17 -6.99 12.82
C LYS A 232 0.72 -6.52 12.98
N LYS A 233 0.54 -5.44 13.75
CA LYS A 233 -0.75 -4.86 14.08
C LYS A 233 -0.64 -3.33 14.09
N PRO A 234 -0.62 -2.69 12.93
CA PRO A 234 -0.36 -1.25 12.84
C PRO A 234 -1.32 -0.38 13.65
N ALA A 235 -2.58 -0.80 13.79
CA ALA A 235 -3.59 -0.09 14.60
C ALA A 235 -3.32 -0.16 16.12
N GLU A 236 -2.47 -1.08 16.59
CA GLU A 236 -2.05 -1.21 18.00
C GLU A 236 -0.68 -0.56 18.27
N SER A 237 -0.18 0.28 17.36
CA SER A 237 1.07 1.02 17.53
C SER A 237 0.97 2.06 18.65
N ASN A 238 2.10 2.47 19.19
CA ASN A 238 2.18 3.56 20.15
C ASN A 238 2.04 4.91 19.44
N PHE A 239 0.82 5.44 19.33
CA PHE A 239 0.54 6.68 18.61
C PHE A 239 1.14 7.92 19.29
N LYS A 240 1.34 7.91 20.60
CA LYS A 240 2.11 8.94 21.30
C LYS A 240 3.54 9.02 20.75
N ASN A 241 4.22 7.88 20.64
CA ASN A 241 5.57 7.80 20.09
C ASN A 241 5.61 8.23 18.62
N ILE A 242 4.64 7.83 17.81
CA ILE A 242 4.54 8.23 16.40
C ILE A 242 4.43 9.75 16.25
N VAL A 243 3.56 10.38 17.04
CA VAL A 243 3.38 11.84 17.05
C VAL A 243 4.66 12.56 17.49
N GLN A 244 5.31 12.06 18.55
CA GLN A 244 6.60 12.57 19.01
C GLN A 244 7.68 12.45 17.92
N GLN A 245 7.77 11.31 17.24
CA GLN A 245 8.71 11.11 16.13
C GLN A 245 8.51 12.15 15.01
N ILE A 246 7.26 12.45 14.65
CA ILE A 246 6.93 13.43 13.61
C ILE A 246 7.38 14.84 14.06
N MET A 247 7.15 15.19 15.31
CA MET A 247 7.51 16.52 15.86
C MET A 247 9.03 16.68 16.05
N GLU A 248 9.66 15.75 16.75
CA GLU A 248 11.08 15.82 17.13
C GLU A 248 12.04 15.77 15.93
N ASN A 249 11.65 15.05 14.87
CA ASN A 249 12.44 14.98 13.64
C ASN A 249 12.01 16.00 12.59
N ASN A 250 11.15 16.96 12.93
CA ASN A 250 10.65 17.99 12.03
C ASN A 250 10.19 17.42 10.68
N ILE A 251 9.36 16.38 10.71
CA ILE A 251 8.87 15.68 9.53
C ILE A 251 7.96 16.61 8.72
N GLN A 252 8.27 16.78 7.44
CA GLN A 252 7.52 17.66 6.54
C GLN A 252 6.51 16.92 5.67
N ASN A 253 6.76 15.65 5.36
CA ASN A 253 5.89 14.85 4.51
C ASN A 253 5.55 13.52 5.19
N VAL A 254 4.26 13.21 5.29
CA VAL A 254 3.77 11.99 5.96
C VAL A 254 2.94 11.16 4.99
N ILE A 255 3.29 9.87 4.83
CA ILE A 255 2.62 8.93 3.93
C ILE A 255 2.23 7.69 4.72
N LEU A 256 0.96 7.58 5.08
CA LEU A 256 0.45 6.51 5.94
C LEU A 256 -0.94 6.04 5.44
N PRO A 257 -1.33 4.79 5.73
CA PRO A 257 -2.67 4.33 5.40
C PRO A 257 -3.74 4.99 6.29
N PRO A 258 -5.01 5.02 5.83
CA PRO A 258 -6.13 5.64 6.54
C PRO A 258 -6.25 5.22 8.01
N ALA A 259 -6.14 3.92 8.31
CA ALA A 259 -6.26 3.39 9.66
C ALA A 259 -5.22 3.93 10.66
N ILE A 260 -4.02 4.27 10.20
CA ILE A 260 -3.00 4.89 11.05
C ILE A 260 -3.34 6.37 11.26
N PHE A 261 -3.77 7.10 10.22
CA PHE A 261 -4.21 8.47 10.37
C PHE A 261 -5.42 8.61 11.30
N GLU A 262 -6.40 7.72 11.24
CA GLU A 262 -7.52 7.72 12.19
C GLU A 262 -7.05 7.71 13.64
N ASN A 263 -6.05 6.89 13.96
CA ASN A 263 -5.52 6.78 15.31
C ASN A 263 -4.61 7.96 15.70
N ILE A 264 -3.79 8.49 14.77
CA ILE A 264 -3.01 9.72 15.00
C ILE A 264 -3.96 10.88 15.30
N VAL A 265 -4.98 11.07 14.46
CA VAL A 265 -5.98 12.14 14.63
C VAL A 265 -6.70 12.00 15.96
N LYS A 266 -7.11 10.78 16.32
CA LYS A 266 -7.75 10.53 17.61
C LYS A 266 -6.84 10.94 18.76
N PHE A 267 -5.59 10.47 18.78
CA PHE A 267 -4.62 10.79 19.81
C PHE A 267 -4.36 12.30 19.90
N CYS A 268 -4.11 12.96 18.77
CA CYS A 268 -3.85 14.38 18.73
C CYS A 268 -5.04 15.24 19.23
N LYS A 269 -6.28 14.83 18.90
CA LYS A 269 -7.49 15.51 19.39
C LYS A 269 -7.68 15.31 20.89
N ASP A 270 -7.45 14.11 21.41
CA ASP A 270 -7.56 13.81 22.82
C ASP A 270 -6.51 14.56 23.65
N GLU A 271 -5.27 14.75 23.12
CA GLU A 271 -4.16 15.49 23.76
C GLU A 271 -4.10 16.98 23.35
N LYS A 272 -4.98 17.48 22.47
CA LYS A 272 -4.99 18.86 21.93
C LYS A 272 -3.69 19.26 21.24
N ILE A 273 -3.12 18.34 20.44
CA ILE A 273 -1.89 18.54 19.67
C ILE A 273 -2.23 18.87 18.21
N THR A 274 -1.50 19.82 17.61
CA THR A 274 -1.48 20.06 16.17
C THR A 274 -0.08 19.78 15.61
N LEU A 275 0.00 19.33 14.36
CA LEU A 275 1.25 18.96 13.66
C LEU A 275 1.52 19.98 12.54
N GLU A 276 1.88 21.20 12.93
CA GLU A 276 2.05 22.35 12.04
C GLU A 276 3.31 22.28 11.16
N ASN A 277 4.31 21.50 11.57
CA ASN A 277 5.54 21.26 10.81
C ASN A 277 5.33 20.44 9.55
N VAL A 278 4.23 19.66 9.47
CA VAL A 278 3.91 18.83 8.32
C VAL A 278 3.32 19.69 7.20
N GLN A 279 3.91 19.59 6.02
CA GLN A 279 3.52 20.35 4.82
C GLN A 279 2.66 19.54 3.86
N LYS A 280 2.89 18.22 3.78
CA LYS A 280 2.15 17.34 2.88
C LYS A 280 1.78 16.03 3.59
N VAL A 281 0.53 15.64 3.42
CA VAL A 281 -0.01 14.36 3.88
C VAL A 281 -0.53 13.59 2.68
N TYR A 282 -0.08 12.34 2.54
CA TYR A 282 -0.60 11.40 1.55
C TYR A 282 -1.18 10.18 2.25
N THR A 283 -2.36 9.76 1.82
CA THR A 283 -3.02 8.58 2.35
C THR A 283 -3.66 7.74 1.25
N GLY A 284 -3.66 6.42 1.41
CA GLY A 284 -4.16 5.49 0.40
C GLY A 284 -4.00 4.03 0.81
N GLY A 285 -4.19 3.12 -0.15
CA GLY A 285 -4.14 1.67 0.09
C GLY A 285 -5.42 1.07 0.67
N ALA A 286 -6.39 1.92 1.07
CA ALA A 286 -7.76 1.60 1.44
C ALA A 286 -8.66 2.78 1.08
N PRO A 287 -10.01 2.64 1.13
CA PRO A 287 -10.92 3.76 0.87
C PRO A 287 -10.65 4.95 1.80
N VAL A 288 -10.53 6.14 1.22
CA VAL A 288 -10.28 7.40 1.93
C VAL A 288 -11.54 8.24 1.84
N PHE A 289 -12.35 8.26 2.89
CA PHE A 289 -13.57 9.06 2.94
C PHE A 289 -13.25 10.53 3.26
N TYR A 290 -14.09 11.44 2.76
CA TYR A 290 -13.98 12.88 2.99
C TYR A 290 -13.86 13.23 4.48
N SER A 291 -14.67 12.59 5.33
CA SER A 291 -14.67 12.80 6.78
C SER A 291 -13.33 12.50 7.45
N LEU A 292 -12.52 11.60 6.91
CA LEU A 292 -11.16 11.36 7.39
C LEU A 292 -10.22 12.48 6.95
N MET A 293 -10.29 12.93 5.67
CA MET A 293 -9.46 14.03 5.19
C MET A 293 -9.71 15.32 5.97
N GLU A 294 -10.97 15.61 6.29
CA GLU A 294 -11.36 16.75 7.13
C GLU A 294 -10.73 16.65 8.52
N LYS A 295 -10.83 15.50 9.18
CA LYS A 295 -10.22 15.26 10.50
C LYS A 295 -8.70 15.33 10.47
N ILE A 296 -8.05 14.88 9.39
CA ILE A 296 -6.60 15.03 9.19
C ILE A 296 -6.26 16.53 9.10
N LYS A 297 -7.03 17.32 8.35
CA LYS A 297 -6.80 18.76 8.19
C LYS A 297 -6.87 19.53 9.51
N GLU A 298 -7.75 19.11 10.43
CA GLU A 298 -7.84 19.73 11.76
C GLU A 298 -6.58 19.52 12.62
N VAL A 299 -5.82 18.44 12.40
CA VAL A 299 -4.59 18.11 13.14
C VAL A 299 -3.34 18.59 12.39
N PHE A 300 -3.30 18.35 11.08
CA PHE A 300 -2.20 18.75 10.19
C PHE A 300 -2.55 20.07 9.49
N THR A 301 -2.61 21.14 10.28
CA THR A 301 -3.24 22.43 9.91
C THR A 301 -2.60 23.11 8.69
N ASN A 302 -1.27 23.01 8.54
CA ASN A 302 -0.53 23.57 7.42
C ASN A 302 -0.38 22.61 6.23
N ALA A 303 -0.77 21.34 6.41
CA ALA A 303 -0.53 20.34 5.38
C ALA A 303 -1.52 20.43 4.22
N LYS A 304 -1.01 20.19 3.01
CA LYS A 304 -1.78 19.75 1.85
C LYS A 304 -2.12 18.29 2.00
N ILE A 305 -3.39 17.92 1.91
CA ILE A 305 -3.83 16.54 2.11
C ILE A 305 -4.24 15.95 0.76
N THR A 306 -3.65 14.81 0.41
CA THR A 306 -3.92 14.12 -0.84
C THR A 306 -4.28 12.66 -0.57
N ALA A 307 -5.45 12.23 -1.03
CA ALA A 307 -5.83 10.83 -1.12
C ALA A 307 -5.33 10.23 -2.43
N LEU A 308 -4.71 9.05 -2.36
CA LEU A 308 -4.21 8.31 -3.52
C LEU A 308 -5.04 7.03 -3.70
N TYR A 309 -5.58 6.85 -4.89
CA TYR A 309 -6.21 5.62 -5.29
C TYR A 309 -5.28 4.81 -6.18
N GLY A 310 -5.20 3.51 -5.91
CA GLY A 310 -4.41 2.56 -6.66
C GLY A 310 -4.46 1.17 -6.05
N ALA A 311 -3.78 0.24 -6.68
CA ALA A 311 -3.63 -1.13 -6.26
C ALA A 311 -2.18 -1.58 -6.41
N SER A 312 -1.82 -2.72 -5.82
CA SER A 312 -0.46 -3.29 -5.98
C SER A 312 -0.08 -3.49 -7.45
N GLU A 313 -1.07 -3.62 -8.31
CA GLU A 313 -0.95 -3.80 -9.75
C GLU A 313 -0.79 -2.49 -10.53
N ALA A 314 -1.24 -1.36 -9.96
CA ALA A 314 -1.21 -0.04 -10.60
C ALA A 314 -1.27 1.07 -9.53
N GLU A 315 -0.20 1.82 -9.36
CA GLU A 315 -0.11 2.76 -8.24
C GLU A 315 0.82 3.95 -8.55
N PRO A 316 0.31 5.21 -8.43
CA PRO A 316 -1.09 5.58 -8.25
C PRO A 316 -1.90 5.51 -9.56
N ILE A 317 -3.24 5.41 -9.48
CA ILE A 317 -4.17 5.53 -10.60
C ILE A 317 -4.78 6.93 -10.63
N SER A 318 -5.21 7.44 -9.46
CA SER A 318 -5.72 8.80 -9.33
C SER A 318 -5.33 9.43 -8.00
N SER A 319 -5.48 10.76 -7.94
CA SER A 319 -5.20 11.55 -6.74
C SER A 319 -6.28 12.60 -6.52
N LEU A 320 -6.65 12.82 -5.24
CA LEU A 320 -7.63 13.79 -4.80
C LEU A 320 -7.02 14.67 -3.71
N ASN A 321 -6.85 15.96 -3.99
CA ASN A 321 -6.48 16.93 -2.96
C ASN A 321 -7.71 17.38 -2.19
N PHE A 322 -7.60 17.50 -0.89
CA PHE A 322 -8.69 17.97 -0.03
C PHE A 322 -9.21 19.35 -0.44
N GLU A 323 -8.30 20.23 -0.80
CA GLU A 323 -8.59 21.60 -1.20
C GLU A 323 -9.31 21.71 -2.55
N ASP A 324 -9.25 20.65 -3.39
CA ASP A 324 -9.93 20.60 -4.69
C ASP A 324 -11.38 20.10 -4.59
N ILE A 325 -11.81 19.61 -3.41
CA ILE A 325 -13.17 19.09 -3.19
C ILE A 325 -14.15 20.26 -3.04
N THR A 326 -15.09 20.36 -3.96
CA THR A 326 -16.10 21.42 -3.94
C THR A 326 -17.31 21.06 -3.06
N LYS A 327 -18.14 22.06 -2.75
CA LYS A 327 -19.42 21.79 -2.05
C LYS A 327 -20.34 20.85 -2.84
N GLU A 328 -20.35 20.99 -4.16
CA GLU A 328 -21.10 20.10 -5.06
C GLU A 328 -20.60 18.65 -4.95
N ASP A 329 -19.28 18.43 -4.90
CA ASP A 329 -18.71 17.09 -4.74
C ASP A 329 -19.10 16.45 -3.39
N ILE A 330 -19.15 17.27 -2.34
CA ILE A 330 -19.60 16.80 -1.00
C ILE A 330 -21.07 16.40 -1.06
N GLU A 331 -21.94 17.24 -1.67
CA GLU A 331 -23.36 16.92 -1.80
C GLU A 331 -23.59 15.66 -2.67
N ASN A 332 -22.85 15.50 -3.76
CA ASN A 332 -22.90 14.32 -4.60
C ASN A 332 -22.52 13.05 -3.82
N MET A 333 -21.44 13.11 -3.01
CA MET A 333 -21.06 12.01 -2.12
C MET A 333 -22.14 11.68 -1.08
N LYS A 334 -22.77 12.68 -0.43
CA LYS A 334 -23.90 12.51 0.50
C LYS A 334 -25.13 11.97 -0.20
N ASN A 335 -25.30 12.30 -1.47
CA ASN A 335 -26.42 11.83 -2.27
C ASN A 335 -26.24 10.40 -2.78
N GLY A 336 -25.08 9.78 -2.54
CA GLY A 336 -24.84 8.40 -2.91
C GLY A 336 -24.31 8.21 -4.34
N GLU A 337 -23.64 9.22 -4.91
CA GLU A 337 -23.02 9.07 -6.22
C GLU A 337 -21.75 8.22 -6.18
N GLY A 338 -21.19 7.96 -5.01
CA GLY A 338 -20.00 7.13 -4.81
C GLY A 338 -18.87 7.86 -4.10
N LEU A 339 -17.70 7.24 -4.03
CA LEU A 339 -16.52 7.77 -3.38
C LEU A 339 -15.64 8.50 -4.41
N LEU A 340 -15.53 9.82 -4.27
CA LEU A 340 -14.67 10.62 -5.13
C LEU A 340 -13.20 10.22 -4.95
N ALA A 341 -12.53 9.83 -6.05
CA ALA A 341 -11.12 9.44 -6.08
C ALA A 341 -10.23 10.45 -6.84
N GLY A 342 -10.82 11.50 -7.39
CA GLY A 342 -10.13 12.66 -7.95
C GLY A 342 -9.62 12.46 -9.38
N LYS A 343 -8.57 13.19 -9.74
CA LYS A 343 -8.03 13.23 -11.10
C LYS A 343 -7.17 12.02 -11.39
N ILE A 344 -7.36 11.42 -12.56
CA ILE A 344 -6.51 10.35 -13.08
C ILE A 344 -5.11 10.94 -13.30
N VAL A 345 -4.06 10.20 -12.92
CA VAL A 345 -2.68 10.64 -13.19
C VAL A 345 -2.39 10.57 -14.69
N ASN A 346 -1.62 11.53 -15.19
CA ASN A 346 -1.40 11.69 -16.64
C ASN A 346 -0.68 10.50 -17.29
N GLU A 347 0.02 9.69 -16.50
CA GLU A 347 0.81 8.55 -16.94
C GLU A 347 -0.04 7.27 -17.10
N ILE A 348 -1.34 7.34 -16.76
CA ILE A 348 -2.27 6.21 -16.87
C ILE A 348 -3.34 6.51 -17.92
N GLU A 349 -3.49 5.60 -18.86
CA GLU A 349 -4.68 5.49 -19.66
C GLU A 349 -5.74 4.72 -18.87
N LEU A 350 -6.97 5.24 -18.79
CA LEU A 350 -8.09 4.62 -18.08
C LEU A 350 -9.31 4.52 -19.00
N LYS A 351 -9.98 3.37 -18.96
CA LYS A 351 -11.30 3.19 -19.57
C LYS A 351 -12.26 2.52 -18.60
N ILE A 352 -13.54 2.81 -18.76
CA ILE A 352 -14.63 2.17 -18.04
C ILE A 352 -15.29 1.16 -18.98
N GLU A 353 -15.42 -0.09 -18.56
CA GLU A 353 -16.02 -1.16 -19.34
C GLU A 353 -17.28 -1.68 -18.67
N LYS A 354 -18.43 -1.63 -19.40
CA LYS A 354 -19.69 -2.22 -18.91
C LYS A 354 -19.51 -3.72 -18.71
N LEU A 355 -20.05 -4.25 -17.61
CA LEU A 355 -19.93 -5.67 -17.29
C LEU A 355 -20.90 -6.56 -18.07
N GLU A 356 -22.11 -6.07 -18.35
CA GLU A 356 -23.14 -6.78 -19.13
C GLU A 356 -24.15 -5.80 -19.76
N LYS A 357 -24.95 -6.31 -20.73
CA LYS A 357 -26.05 -5.53 -21.36
C LYS A 357 -27.17 -5.15 -20.40
N SER A 358 -27.25 -5.77 -19.23
CA SER A 358 -28.26 -5.56 -18.19
C SER A 358 -28.00 -4.35 -17.29
N ASP A 359 -26.84 -3.72 -17.36
CA ASP A 359 -26.55 -2.48 -16.63
C ASP A 359 -27.30 -1.26 -17.26
N ASN A 360 -28.54 -1.49 -17.68
CA ASN A 360 -29.46 -0.43 -18.05
C ASN A 360 -29.95 0.30 -16.81
N VAL A 361 -29.05 1.07 -16.18
CA VAL A 361 -29.49 2.16 -15.30
C VAL A 361 -30.16 3.17 -16.21
N LYS A 362 -31.48 3.12 -16.26
CA LYS A 362 -32.31 4.19 -16.88
C LYS A 362 -31.83 5.49 -16.24
N ASP A 363 -31.33 6.42 -17.04
CA ASP A 363 -31.02 7.80 -16.66
C ASP A 363 -29.66 8.16 -16.04
N SER A 364 -28.54 7.51 -16.37
CA SER A 364 -27.26 8.18 -16.12
C SER A 364 -26.55 8.48 -17.44
N SER A 365 -26.25 9.74 -17.70
CA SER A 365 -25.40 10.20 -18.81
C SER A 365 -23.95 9.70 -18.68
N GLU A 366 -23.62 9.01 -17.58
CA GLU A 366 -22.29 8.56 -17.22
C GLU A 366 -22.18 7.03 -17.29
N LEU A 367 -21.15 6.55 -17.99
CA LEU A 367 -20.87 5.14 -18.17
C LEU A 367 -20.30 4.55 -16.86
N LYS A 368 -21.09 3.74 -16.14
CA LYS A 368 -20.66 2.98 -14.96
C LYS A 368 -20.16 1.59 -15.39
N GLY A 369 -19.01 1.15 -14.83
CA GLY A 369 -18.43 -0.15 -15.21
C GLY A 369 -17.16 -0.47 -14.45
N GLU A 370 -16.50 -1.56 -14.86
CA GLU A 370 -15.19 -1.93 -14.32
C GLU A 370 -14.11 -0.96 -14.82
N ILE A 371 -13.23 -0.56 -13.90
CA ILE A 371 -12.11 0.32 -14.19
C ILE A 371 -10.97 -0.53 -14.76
N LEU A 372 -10.55 -0.19 -15.98
CA LEU A 372 -9.40 -0.80 -16.65
C LEU A 372 -8.33 0.26 -16.84
N VAL A 373 -7.08 -0.13 -16.60
CA VAL A 373 -5.93 0.79 -16.65
C VAL A 373 -4.77 0.21 -17.45
N LYS A 374 -3.96 1.12 -18.02
CA LYS A 374 -2.74 0.82 -18.75
C LYS A 374 -1.74 1.95 -18.52
N GLY A 375 -0.45 1.64 -18.35
CA GLY A 375 0.60 2.62 -18.09
C GLY A 375 1.92 1.99 -17.70
N GLU A 376 2.98 2.78 -17.55
CA GLU A 376 4.31 2.31 -17.19
C GLU A 376 4.38 1.75 -15.76
N ASN A 377 3.50 2.22 -14.88
CA ASN A 377 3.32 1.78 -13.49
C ASN A 377 2.19 0.76 -13.33
N VAL A 378 1.77 0.10 -14.41
CA VAL A 378 0.74 -0.94 -14.41
C VAL A 378 1.39 -2.29 -14.75
N VAL A 379 1.13 -3.31 -13.91
CA VAL A 379 1.68 -4.65 -14.15
C VAL A 379 1.08 -5.29 -15.40
N ASN A 380 1.92 -6.01 -16.12
CA ASN A 380 1.51 -6.71 -17.33
C ASN A 380 0.89 -8.08 -17.04
N GLY A 381 -0.12 -8.13 -16.15
CA GLY A 381 -0.82 -9.37 -15.77
C GLY A 381 -0.18 -10.12 -14.60
N TYR A 382 -0.66 -11.34 -14.36
CA TYR A 382 -0.21 -12.22 -13.28
C TYR A 382 0.54 -13.40 -13.87
N LEU A 383 1.65 -13.85 -13.22
CA LEU A 383 2.46 -14.97 -13.72
C LEU A 383 1.72 -16.31 -13.80
N ASN A 384 0.75 -16.50 -12.92
CA ASN A 384 0.02 -17.76 -12.78
C ASN A 384 -1.42 -17.72 -13.32
N VAL A 385 -1.71 -16.72 -14.14
CA VAL A 385 -3.01 -16.59 -14.81
C VAL A 385 -2.72 -16.44 -16.30
N GLU A 386 -3.32 -17.30 -17.11
CA GLU A 386 -3.25 -17.16 -18.57
C GLU A 386 -3.81 -15.79 -18.96
N LYS A 387 -3.01 -15.05 -19.71
CA LYS A 387 -3.37 -13.76 -20.25
C LYS A 387 -3.69 -13.93 -21.73
N ASN A 388 -4.81 -13.35 -22.16
CA ASN A 388 -5.02 -13.14 -23.58
C ASN A 388 -3.91 -12.21 -24.09
N PRO A 389 -3.08 -12.60 -25.06
CA PRO A 389 -2.01 -11.76 -25.58
C PRO A 389 -2.49 -10.38 -26.08
N ASP A 390 -3.74 -10.32 -26.53
CA ASP A 390 -4.37 -9.08 -27.02
C ASP A 390 -4.91 -8.19 -25.90
N GLU A 391 -4.92 -8.66 -24.65
CA GLU A 391 -5.40 -7.89 -23.50
C GLU A 391 -4.29 -7.03 -22.90
N ILE A 392 -4.14 -5.81 -23.42
CA ILE A 392 -3.16 -4.82 -22.93
C ILE A 392 -3.62 -4.06 -21.68
N TRP A 393 -4.89 -4.18 -21.31
CA TRP A 393 -5.52 -3.49 -20.19
C TRP A 393 -5.52 -4.34 -18.94
N HIS A 394 -5.14 -3.73 -17.82
CA HIS A 394 -5.27 -4.36 -16.50
C HIS A 394 -6.65 -4.07 -15.92
N ARG A 395 -7.39 -5.14 -15.56
CA ARG A 395 -8.66 -5.07 -14.84
C ARG A 395 -8.40 -4.89 -13.35
N THR A 396 -8.81 -3.74 -12.79
CA THR A 396 -8.57 -3.43 -11.37
C THR A 396 -9.46 -4.25 -10.43
N GLY A 397 -10.59 -4.75 -10.94
CA GLY A 397 -11.64 -5.35 -10.14
C GLY A 397 -12.45 -4.33 -9.32
N ASP A 398 -12.27 -3.04 -9.59
CA ASP A 398 -13.05 -1.94 -9.01
C ASP A 398 -14.06 -1.42 -10.02
N MET A 399 -15.23 -1.01 -9.53
CA MET A 399 -16.29 -0.35 -10.28
C MET A 399 -16.17 1.16 -10.09
N GLY A 400 -16.45 1.91 -11.16
CA GLY A 400 -16.43 3.35 -11.10
C GLY A 400 -16.99 4.00 -12.37
N TYR A 401 -16.89 5.31 -12.42
CA TYR A 401 -17.20 6.12 -13.59
C TYR A 401 -16.40 7.42 -13.56
N ILE A 402 -16.37 8.12 -14.70
CA ILE A 402 -15.78 9.46 -14.81
C ILE A 402 -16.92 10.47 -14.76
N ASN A 403 -16.88 11.39 -13.78
CA ASN A 403 -17.88 12.43 -13.63
C ASN A 403 -17.70 13.55 -14.68
N LYS A 404 -18.64 14.48 -14.74
CA LYS A 404 -18.62 15.62 -15.67
C LYS A 404 -17.39 16.54 -15.55
N LYS A 405 -16.68 16.49 -14.40
CA LYS A 405 -15.43 17.24 -14.15
C LYS A 405 -14.18 16.44 -14.58
N GLY A 406 -14.35 15.26 -15.19
CA GLY A 406 -13.24 14.36 -15.58
C GLY A 406 -12.55 13.67 -14.40
N GLN A 407 -13.23 13.57 -13.25
CA GLN A 407 -12.70 12.93 -12.05
C GLN A 407 -13.26 11.51 -11.91
N LEU A 408 -12.42 10.62 -11.40
CA LEU A 408 -12.81 9.25 -11.11
C LEU A 408 -13.66 9.20 -9.83
N VAL A 409 -14.78 8.48 -9.90
CA VAL A 409 -15.66 8.16 -8.77
C VAL A 409 -15.73 6.64 -8.63
N LEU A 410 -15.45 6.13 -7.43
CA LEU A 410 -15.46 4.70 -7.11
C LEU A 410 -16.83 4.27 -6.60
N LEU A 411 -17.31 3.13 -7.07
CA LEU A 411 -18.59 2.53 -6.67
C LEU A 411 -18.40 1.29 -5.77
N GLY A 412 -17.19 0.75 -5.71
CA GLY A 412 -16.85 -0.43 -4.91
C GLY A 412 -16.15 -1.50 -5.74
N ARG A 413 -16.11 -2.73 -5.24
CA ARG A 413 -15.54 -3.87 -5.96
C ARG A 413 -16.57 -4.49 -6.92
N VAL A 414 -16.11 -4.95 -8.09
CA VAL A 414 -16.95 -5.71 -9.06
C VAL A 414 -17.68 -6.87 -8.36
N LYS A 415 -16.96 -7.64 -7.54
CA LYS A 415 -17.53 -8.76 -6.78
C LYS A 415 -18.36 -8.36 -5.58
N GLY A 416 -18.26 -7.10 -5.14
CA GLY A 416 -19.01 -6.57 -4.01
C GLY A 416 -20.33 -5.91 -4.41
N ARG A 417 -20.65 -5.82 -5.72
CA ARG A 417 -21.94 -5.33 -6.17
C ARG A 417 -23.06 -6.25 -5.66
N ILE A 418 -24.14 -5.65 -5.23
CA ILE A 418 -25.30 -6.36 -4.70
C ILE A 418 -26.40 -6.27 -5.75
N GLN A 419 -26.90 -7.41 -6.20
CA GLN A 419 -28.04 -7.47 -7.10
C GLN A 419 -29.26 -7.97 -6.34
N ILE A 420 -30.35 -7.22 -6.38
CA ILE A 420 -31.64 -7.60 -5.83
C ILE A 420 -32.67 -7.36 -6.94
N GLU A 421 -33.27 -8.43 -7.46
CA GLU A 421 -34.12 -8.39 -8.64
C GLU A 421 -33.41 -7.73 -9.82
N GLU A 422 -33.97 -6.67 -10.38
CA GLU A 422 -33.38 -5.90 -11.49
C GLU A 422 -32.45 -4.75 -11.02
N ASN A 423 -32.38 -4.49 -9.70
CA ASN A 423 -31.61 -3.37 -9.14
C ASN A 423 -30.20 -3.79 -8.74
N ILE A 424 -29.23 -2.95 -9.10
CA ILE A 424 -27.83 -3.12 -8.72
C ILE A 424 -27.46 -2.03 -7.71
N TYR A 425 -26.95 -2.46 -6.56
CA TYR A 425 -26.47 -1.57 -5.50
C TYR A 425 -24.95 -1.65 -5.40
N TYR A 426 -24.33 -0.51 -5.35
CA TYR A 426 -22.89 -0.39 -5.22
C TYR A 426 -22.52 0.04 -3.79
N PRO A 427 -21.68 -0.72 -3.06
CA PRO A 427 -21.39 -0.45 -1.65
C PRO A 427 -20.93 0.98 -1.38
N PHE A 428 -20.04 1.54 -2.21
CA PHE A 428 -19.51 2.89 -1.96
C PHE A 428 -20.51 4.02 -2.19
N THR A 429 -21.62 3.79 -2.89
CA THR A 429 -22.68 4.79 -2.97
C THR A 429 -23.34 5.00 -1.61
N VAL A 430 -23.56 3.92 -0.87
CA VAL A 430 -24.16 3.93 0.46
C VAL A 430 -23.13 4.24 1.54
N GLU A 431 -22.02 3.51 1.57
CA GLU A 431 -20.99 3.66 2.60
C GLU A 431 -20.39 5.07 2.63
N THR A 432 -20.24 5.72 1.47
CA THR A 432 -19.79 7.11 1.39
C THR A 432 -20.81 8.06 1.99
N ALA A 433 -22.09 7.92 1.68
CA ALA A 433 -23.15 8.76 2.28
C ALA A 433 -23.18 8.63 3.79
N PHE A 434 -23.15 7.40 4.32
CA PHE A 434 -23.13 7.15 5.76
C PHE A 434 -21.81 7.60 6.44
N SER A 435 -20.71 7.77 5.71
CA SER A 435 -19.44 8.27 6.28
C SER A 435 -19.51 9.73 6.76
N PHE A 436 -20.53 10.49 6.38
CA PHE A 436 -20.78 11.84 6.86
C PHE A 436 -21.52 11.86 8.22
N CYS A 437 -22.21 10.77 8.60
CA CYS A 437 -22.90 10.68 9.89
C CYS A 437 -21.89 10.69 11.05
N LYS A 438 -21.91 11.73 11.87
CA LYS A 438 -20.96 11.93 12.99
C LYS A 438 -21.01 10.83 14.04
N ASN A 439 -22.18 10.20 14.19
CA ASN A 439 -22.42 9.15 15.18
C ASN A 439 -21.98 7.76 14.73
N LEU A 440 -21.55 7.62 13.47
CA LEU A 440 -20.93 6.42 12.92
C LEU A 440 -19.41 6.56 12.86
N LYS A 441 -18.73 5.49 13.19
CA LYS A 441 -17.30 5.34 12.93
C LYS A 441 -17.05 4.74 11.55
N LYS A 442 -17.85 3.72 11.20
CA LYS A 442 -17.74 2.99 9.94
C LYS A 442 -19.05 2.30 9.58
N SER A 443 -19.29 2.12 8.29
CA SER A 443 -20.42 1.34 7.79
C SER A 443 -20.00 0.43 6.63
N VAL A 444 -20.72 -0.68 6.44
CA VAL A 444 -20.53 -1.62 5.34
C VAL A 444 -21.88 -2.13 4.86
N LEU A 445 -22.14 -1.99 3.56
CA LEU A 445 -23.35 -2.49 2.93
C LEU A 445 -23.24 -3.97 2.60
N THR A 446 -24.31 -4.72 2.84
CA THR A 446 -24.44 -6.13 2.46
C THR A 446 -25.89 -6.48 2.13
N SER A 447 -26.14 -7.71 1.69
CA SER A 447 -27.49 -8.21 1.44
C SER A 447 -27.67 -9.61 1.97
N LYS A 448 -28.94 -9.94 2.30
CA LYS A 448 -29.40 -11.29 2.63
C LYS A 448 -30.89 -11.42 2.30
N ASN A 449 -31.29 -12.52 1.63
CA ASN A 449 -32.68 -12.78 1.27
C ASN A 449 -33.33 -11.58 0.55
N ASP A 450 -32.67 -11.05 -0.46
CA ASP A 450 -33.10 -9.90 -1.27
C ASP A 450 -33.44 -8.64 -0.46
N LYS A 451 -32.77 -8.46 0.67
CA LYS A 451 -32.86 -7.26 1.50
C LYS A 451 -31.49 -6.68 1.77
N LEU A 452 -31.41 -5.35 1.77
CA LEU A 452 -30.20 -4.61 2.11
C LEU A 452 -30.04 -4.49 3.63
N TYR A 453 -28.83 -4.74 4.10
CA TYR A 453 -28.41 -4.55 5.49
C TYR A 453 -27.20 -3.63 5.53
N LEU A 454 -27.20 -2.72 6.50
CA LEU A 454 -26.02 -1.90 6.80
C LEU A 454 -25.43 -2.36 8.13
N PHE A 455 -24.22 -2.89 8.10
CA PHE A 455 -23.42 -3.04 9.31
C PHE A 455 -22.85 -1.70 9.70
N ALA A 456 -23.03 -1.28 10.94
CA ALA A 456 -22.62 0.02 11.41
C ALA A 456 -21.79 -0.11 12.70
N GLU A 457 -20.62 0.48 12.72
CA GLU A 457 -19.79 0.63 13.90
C GLU A 457 -20.04 2.03 14.49
N ARG A 458 -20.51 2.07 15.73
CA ARG A 458 -20.83 3.30 16.45
C ARG A 458 -19.57 4.11 16.75
N ASN A 459 -19.67 5.43 16.66
CA ASN A 459 -18.67 6.32 17.23
C ASN A 459 -18.63 6.15 18.77
N PRO A 460 -17.50 5.80 19.39
CA PRO A 460 -17.42 5.55 20.85
C PRO A 460 -17.86 6.73 21.73
N LYS A 461 -17.81 7.97 21.20
CA LYS A 461 -18.25 9.18 21.92
C LYS A 461 -19.79 9.35 21.91
N PHE A 462 -20.50 8.64 21.03
CA PHE A 462 -21.96 8.69 20.94
C PHE A 462 -22.58 7.68 21.92
N LYS A 463 -23.50 8.17 22.79
CA LYS A 463 -24.17 7.39 23.83
C LYS A 463 -25.61 7.02 23.46
N GLY A 464 -26.15 7.61 22.37
CA GLY A 464 -27.53 7.39 21.94
C GLY A 464 -27.73 6.08 21.17
N ASP A 465 -28.99 5.83 20.78
CA ASP A 465 -29.35 4.74 19.87
C ASP A 465 -29.18 5.21 18.42
N LEU A 466 -28.41 4.47 17.61
CA LEU A 466 -28.24 4.78 16.20
C LEU A 466 -29.57 4.73 15.42
N SER A 467 -30.51 3.93 15.85
CA SER A 467 -31.83 3.83 15.21
C SER A 467 -32.70 5.08 15.43
N GLU A 468 -32.36 5.92 16.42
CA GLU A 468 -33.07 7.17 16.71
C GLU A 468 -32.40 8.41 16.09
N ASP A 469 -31.23 8.24 15.46
CA ASP A 469 -30.51 9.31 14.76
C ASP A 469 -31.25 9.70 13.47
N ASN A 470 -31.63 10.97 13.34
CA ASN A 470 -32.42 11.44 12.19
C ASN A 470 -31.67 11.33 10.87
N GLU A 471 -30.37 11.67 10.85
CA GLU A 471 -29.55 11.59 9.64
C GLU A 471 -29.42 10.12 9.17
N ILE A 472 -29.25 9.20 10.10
CA ILE A 472 -29.20 7.76 9.84
C ILE A 472 -30.56 7.23 9.36
N LYS A 473 -31.68 7.69 9.93
CA LYS A 473 -33.05 7.33 9.48
C LYS A 473 -33.29 7.78 8.05
N GLU A 474 -33.01 9.02 7.74
CA GLU A 474 -33.18 9.58 6.39
C GLU A 474 -32.37 8.80 5.34
N LEU A 475 -31.11 8.50 5.61
CA LEU A 475 -30.27 7.70 4.71
C LEU A 475 -30.74 6.25 4.59
N LYS A 476 -31.22 5.65 5.69
CA LYS A 476 -31.81 4.31 5.69
C LYS A 476 -32.99 4.23 4.73
N GLU A 477 -33.90 5.20 4.80
CA GLU A 477 -35.07 5.29 3.92
C GLU A 477 -34.66 5.56 2.47
N LYS A 478 -33.79 6.54 2.27
CA LYS A 478 -33.26 6.92 0.95
C LYS A 478 -32.66 5.75 0.17
N PHE A 479 -31.89 4.90 0.84
CA PHE A 479 -31.22 3.76 0.21
C PHE A 479 -32.00 2.44 0.32
N GLY A 480 -33.20 2.44 0.86
CA GLY A 480 -34.03 1.23 1.02
C GLY A 480 -33.39 0.17 1.91
N ILE A 481 -32.64 0.58 2.94
CA ILE A 481 -31.97 -0.35 3.86
C ILE A 481 -33.02 -0.95 4.80
N PHE A 482 -33.16 -2.28 4.73
CA PHE A 482 -34.11 -3.02 5.56
C PHE A 482 -33.78 -2.88 7.06
N LYS A 483 -32.51 -3.10 7.43
CA LYS A 483 -32.07 -3.04 8.82
C LYS A 483 -30.62 -2.55 8.96
N ILE A 484 -30.39 -1.71 9.94
CA ILE A 484 -29.04 -1.35 10.41
C ILE A 484 -28.69 -2.28 11.56
N ILE A 485 -27.48 -2.87 11.51
CA ILE A 485 -26.97 -3.81 12.49
C ILE A 485 -25.73 -3.21 13.11
N GLU A 486 -25.86 -2.82 14.38
CA GLU A 486 -24.74 -2.31 15.13
C GLU A 486 -23.79 -3.45 15.51
N THR A 487 -22.54 -3.36 15.06
CA THR A 487 -21.49 -4.34 15.36
C THR A 487 -20.10 -3.74 15.09
N GLU A 488 -19.09 -4.31 15.69
CA GLU A 488 -17.71 -4.05 15.26
C GLU A 488 -17.50 -4.64 13.87
N ILE A 489 -17.02 -3.82 12.92
CA ILE A 489 -16.80 -4.26 11.55
C ILE A 489 -15.47 -5.03 11.49
N PRO A 490 -15.50 -6.31 11.08
CA PRO A 490 -14.28 -7.11 11.00
C PRO A 490 -13.34 -6.56 9.93
N MET A 491 -12.10 -6.30 10.34
CA MET A 491 -11.06 -5.80 9.47
C MET A 491 -10.06 -6.88 9.09
N ASP A 492 -9.40 -6.69 7.95
CA ASP A 492 -8.32 -7.56 7.52
C ASP A 492 -7.17 -7.55 8.54
N LYS A 493 -6.60 -8.73 8.81
CA LYS A 493 -5.53 -8.89 9.81
C LYS A 493 -4.24 -8.17 9.42
N ARG A 494 -4.04 -7.88 8.13
CA ARG A 494 -2.78 -7.40 7.58
C ARG A 494 -2.61 -5.89 7.75
N HIS A 495 -3.57 -5.11 7.29
CA HIS A 495 -3.48 -3.66 7.26
C HIS A 495 -4.46 -2.98 8.21
N ASN A 496 -5.42 -3.75 8.73
CA ASN A 496 -6.55 -3.25 9.52
C ASN A 496 -7.28 -2.06 8.86
N SER A 497 -7.26 -2.04 7.54
CA SER A 497 -7.81 -0.94 6.72
C SER A 497 -8.84 -1.39 5.70
N LYS A 498 -8.92 -2.70 5.42
CA LYS A 498 -9.92 -3.30 4.51
C LYS A 498 -10.88 -4.18 5.30
N THR A 499 -12.16 -4.14 4.95
CA THR A 499 -13.17 -5.01 5.53
C THR A 499 -12.87 -6.49 5.23
N ASP A 500 -12.92 -7.34 6.26
CA ASP A 500 -12.84 -8.81 6.12
C ASP A 500 -14.23 -9.35 5.75
N TYR A 501 -14.55 -9.31 4.46
CA TYR A 501 -15.86 -9.75 3.95
C TYR A 501 -16.19 -11.21 4.28
N LYS A 502 -15.18 -12.10 4.44
CA LYS A 502 -15.44 -13.50 4.84
C LYS A 502 -16.02 -13.60 6.23
N LYS A 503 -15.44 -12.85 7.17
CA LYS A 503 -15.99 -12.78 8.52
C LYS A 503 -17.33 -12.04 8.57
N LEU A 504 -17.50 -11.03 7.73
CA LEU A 504 -18.76 -10.33 7.60
C LEU A 504 -19.88 -11.28 7.13
N GLU A 505 -19.61 -12.13 6.13
CA GLU A 505 -20.54 -13.16 5.67
C GLU A 505 -20.93 -14.17 6.78
N GLU A 506 -20.00 -14.52 7.68
CA GLU A 506 -20.29 -15.36 8.84
C GLU A 506 -21.26 -14.69 9.82
N ILE A 507 -21.14 -13.37 9.99
CA ILE A 507 -22.08 -12.59 10.81
C ILE A 507 -23.45 -12.54 10.11
N VAL A 508 -23.47 -12.26 8.80
CA VAL A 508 -24.69 -12.23 7.98
C VAL A 508 -25.46 -13.55 8.06
N LYS A 509 -24.78 -14.69 8.07
CA LYS A 509 -25.44 -16.02 8.17
C LYS A 509 -26.18 -16.22 9.49
N LYS A 510 -25.76 -15.55 10.57
CA LYS A 510 -26.34 -15.67 11.93
C LYS A 510 -27.52 -14.75 12.19
N ILE A 511 -27.76 -13.77 11.33
CA ILE A 511 -28.89 -12.83 11.36
C ILE A 511 -30.08 -13.41 10.60
#